data_e5fe3cbaaa30b3c134343ad0e501961b
#
_entry.id   e5fe3cbaaa30b3c134343ad0e501961b
#
_cell.length_a   1.000
_cell.length_b   1.000
_cell.length_c   1.000
_cell.angle_alpha   90.00
_cell.angle_beta   90.00
_cell.angle_gamma   90.00
#
_symmetry.space_group_name_H-M   'P 1'
#
loop_
_entity.id
_entity.type
_entity.pdbx_description
1 polymer ?
#
loop_
_entity_poly.entity_id
_entity_poly.type
_entity_poly.pdbx_seq_one_letter_code
_entity_poly.pdbx_strand_id
1 'polypeptide(L)'
;GLVGSEMCIRDRDYLKIEYRDGGNLYILATGLDVIQKYASADAAKKPKLNKLGGKEWEHTKTKVRSAVSAVAKDLVELYAVRQQSEGYAFGKDTVWQREFEEMFPFEETEDQLSAIADTKADMESHRIMDRLICGDVGYGKTEIAIRAAFKAVQEGKQVVYLVPTTILAQQHYNTFVQRMKDFPVNIALMSRFR
;
A
#
# COMPACT_ATOMS: atom_id res chain seq x y z
N GLY A 1 0.41 -23.02 -16.64
CA GLY A 1 1.83 -23.05 -16.29
C GLY A 1 2.67 -22.73 -17.51
N LEU A 2 3.59 -21.78 -17.37
CA LEU A 2 4.62 -21.56 -18.37
C LEU A 2 5.55 -22.77 -18.34
N VAL A 3 5.46 -23.65 -19.32
CA VAL A 3 6.52 -24.61 -19.63
C VAL A 3 7.34 -23.94 -20.73
N GLY A 4 8.45 -23.30 -20.35
CA GLY A 4 9.36 -22.67 -21.29
C GLY A 4 10.09 -23.74 -22.08
N SER A 5 9.81 -23.86 -23.37
CA SER A 5 10.76 -24.35 -24.34
C SER A 5 11.02 -23.22 -25.32
N GLU A 6 12.26 -22.76 -25.37
CA GLU A 6 12.71 -21.84 -26.39
C GLU A 6 12.73 -22.57 -27.72
N MET A 7 12.09 -22.02 -28.71
CA MET A 7 12.10 -22.55 -30.05
C MET A 7 12.45 -21.44 -31.04
N CYS A 8 13.64 -21.53 -31.63
CA CYS A 8 14.09 -20.58 -32.64
C CYS A 8 13.41 -20.90 -33.98
N ILE A 9 12.58 -19.99 -34.47
CA ILE A 9 12.01 -20.06 -35.82
C ILE A 9 12.45 -18.81 -36.58
N ARG A 10 13.29 -18.97 -37.61
CA ARG A 10 13.80 -17.89 -38.44
C ARG A 10 14.46 -16.75 -37.65
N ASP A 11 15.49 -17.06 -36.87
CA ASP A 11 16.28 -16.11 -36.07
C ASP A 11 15.49 -15.25 -35.07
N ARG A 12 14.36 -15.74 -34.61
CA ARG A 12 13.56 -15.08 -33.54
C ARG A 12 13.24 -16.08 -32.45
N ASP A 13 13.45 -15.64 -31.20
CA ASP A 13 13.14 -16.43 -30.01
C ASP A 13 11.66 -16.27 -29.66
N TYR A 14 10.99 -17.39 -29.40
CA TYR A 14 9.60 -17.41 -28.98
C TYR A 14 9.43 -18.16 -27.67
N LEU A 15 8.55 -17.62 -26.83
CA LEU A 15 8.06 -18.30 -25.65
C LEU A 15 6.81 -19.09 -26.00
N LYS A 16 6.83 -20.41 -25.76
CA LYS A 16 5.69 -21.29 -25.94
C LYS A 16 4.84 -21.35 -24.68
N ILE A 17 3.55 -21.04 -24.79
CA ILE A 17 2.56 -21.15 -23.73
C ILE A 17 1.61 -22.31 -24.05
N GLU A 18 1.59 -23.34 -23.20
CA GLU A 18 0.73 -24.50 -23.35
C GLU A 18 -0.62 -24.28 -22.65
N TYR A 19 -1.69 -24.65 -23.38
CA TYR A 19 -3.06 -24.65 -22.89
C TYR A 19 -3.55 -26.08 -22.58
N ARG A 20 -4.68 -26.22 -21.87
CA ARG A 20 -5.21 -27.51 -21.39
C ARG A 20 -5.31 -28.61 -22.44
N ASP A 21 -5.77 -28.30 -23.62
CA ASP A 21 -6.04 -29.29 -24.70
C ASP A 21 -4.89 -29.41 -25.69
N GLY A 22 -3.65 -29.13 -25.28
CA GLY A 22 -2.48 -29.20 -26.15
C GLY A 22 -2.37 -28.04 -27.15
N GLY A 23 -3.27 -27.07 -27.11
CA GLY A 23 -3.14 -25.83 -27.87
C GLY A 23 -1.94 -25.04 -27.38
N ASN A 24 -1.19 -24.45 -28.31
CA ASN A 24 -0.01 -23.64 -27.99
C ASN A 24 -0.15 -22.24 -28.54
N LEU A 25 0.27 -21.26 -27.73
CA LEU A 25 0.43 -19.86 -28.12
C LEU A 25 1.91 -19.52 -28.11
N TYR A 26 2.41 -18.88 -29.16
CA TYR A 26 3.79 -18.43 -29.27
C TYR A 26 3.84 -16.91 -29.15
N ILE A 27 4.66 -16.43 -28.25
CA ILE A 27 4.88 -14.99 -28.02
C ILE A 27 6.35 -14.71 -28.30
N LEU A 28 6.64 -13.64 -29.04
CA LEU A 28 8.01 -13.18 -29.27
C LEU A 28 8.69 -12.83 -27.94
N ALA A 29 9.95 -13.18 -27.80
CA ALA A 29 10.73 -12.83 -26.61
C ALA A 29 10.80 -11.31 -26.35
N THR A 30 10.64 -10.50 -27.39
CA THR A 30 10.55 -9.04 -27.30
C THR A 30 9.21 -8.52 -26.78
N GLY A 31 8.19 -9.39 -26.67
CA GLY A 31 6.84 -9.05 -26.20
C GLY A 31 6.52 -9.67 -24.82
N LEU A 32 7.51 -9.84 -23.95
CA LEU A 32 7.33 -10.42 -22.61
C LEU A 32 6.54 -9.52 -21.66
N ASP A 33 6.42 -8.25 -21.96
CA ASP A 33 5.60 -7.26 -21.23
C ASP A 33 4.10 -7.59 -21.21
N VAL A 34 3.62 -8.36 -22.19
CA VAL A 34 2.20 -8.79 -22.24
C VAL A 34 1.89 -10.03 -21.41
N ILE A 35 2.89 -10.65 -20.78
CA ILE A 35 2.73 -11.82 -19.93
C ILE A 35 3.23 -11.58 -18.51
N GLN A 36 2.52 -12.18 -17.55
CA GLN A 36 2.91 -12.13 -16.14
C GLN A 36 2.96 -13.53 -15.55
N LYS A 37 3.89 -13.74 -14.64
CA LYS A 37 3.99 -14.98 -13.88
C LYS A 37 2.77 -15.10 -12.96
N TYR A 38 1.95 -16.12 -13.17
CA TYR A 38 0.73 -16.35 -12.38
C TYR A 38 0.98 -17.04 -11.05
N ALA A 39 1.94 -17.97 -10.99
CA ALA A 39 2.29 -18.70 -9.77
C ALA A 39 3.79 -18.97 -9.72
N SER A 40 4.35 -19.08 -8.49
CA SER A 40 5.73 -19.53 -8.32
C SER A 40 5.90 -21.00 -8.69
N ALA A 41 7.13 -21.43 -9.01
CA ALA A 41 7.44 -22.84 -9.31
C ALA A 41 7.11 -23.77 -8.11
N ASP A 42 7.19 -23.23 -6.89
CA ASP A 42 6.96 -23.95 -5.62
C ASP A 42 5.51 -23.86 -5.11
N ALA A 43 4.59 -23.36 -5.95
CA ALA A 43 3.19 -23.26 -5.54
C ALA A 43 2.61 -24.65 -5.24
N ALA A 44 2.06 -24.85 -4.05
CA ALA A 44 1.52 -26.13 -3.58
C ALA A 44 0.39 -26.69 -4.49
N LYS A 45 -0.24 -25.85 -5.29
CA LYS A 45 -1.23 -26.24 -6.31
C LYS A 45 -0.85 -25.63 -7.65
N LYS A 46 -0.66 -26.48 -8.67
CA LYS A 46 -0.50 -26.02 -10.06
C LYS A 46 -1.79 -25.31 -10.51
N PRO A 47 -1.70 -24.19 -11.21
CA PRO A 47 -2.85 -23.48 -11.73
C PRO A 47 -3.59 -24.38 -12.76
N LYS A 48 -4.93 -24.29 -12.74
CA LYS A 48 -5.77 -24.99 -13.72
C LYS A 48 -5.61 -24.29 -15.08
N LEU A 49 -5.18 -25.06 -16.07
CA LEU A 49 -5.00 -24.54 -17.43
C LEU A 49 -6.37 -24.32 -18.10
N ASN A 50 -6.52 -23.21 -18.80
CA ASN A 50 -7.67 -22.89 -19.62
C ASN A 50 -7.50 -23.48 -21.05
N LYS A 51 -8.62 -23.62 -21.76
CA LYS A 51 -8.64 -23.99 -23.16
C LYS A 51 -8.41 -22.78 -24.06
N LEU A 52 -7.55 -22.87 -25.05
CA LEU A 52 -7.34 -21.81 -26.05
C LEU A 52 -8.63 -21.59 -26.88
N GLY A 53 -9.10 -20.33 -26.93
CA GLY A 53 -10.36 -19.96 -27.59
C GLY A 53 -11.63 -20.40 -26.86
N GLY A 54 -11.53 -20.93 -25.62
CA GLY A 54 -12.68 -21.30 -24.79
C GLY A 54 -13.38 -20.11 -24.16
N LYS A 55 -14.68 -20.26 -23.90
CA LYS A 55 -15.50 -19.23 -23.22
C LYS A 55 -15.24 -19.14 -21.70
N GLU A 56 -14.51 -20.08 -21.12
CA GLU A 56 -14.22 -20.13 -19.67
C GLU A 56 -13.52 -18.87 -19.19
N TRP A 57 -12.55 -18.36 -19.96
CA TRP A 57 -11.82 -17.14 -19.63
C TRP A 57 -12.72 -15.89 -19.70
N GLU A 58 -13.57 -15.79 -20.72
CA GLU A 58 -14.54 -14.71 -20.83
C GLU A 58 -15.52 -14.69 -19.65
N HIS A 59 -15.99 -15.85 -19.24
CA HIS A 59 -16.86 -15.98 -18.07
C HIS A 59 -16.14 -15.56 -16.77
N THR A 60 -14.88 -15.97 -16.61
CA THR A 60 -14.05 -15.56 -15.47
C THR A 60 -13.84 -14.06 -15.46
N LYS A 61 -13.47 -13.45 -16.60
CA LYS A 61 -13.33 -11.99 -16.72
C LYS A 61 -14.60 -11.24 -16.33
N THR A 62 -15.75 -11.70 -16.83
CA THR A 62 -17.04 -11.07 -16.54
C THR A 62 -17.38 -11.16 -15.06
N LYS A 63 -17.16 -12.32 -14.42
CA LYS A 63 -17.37 -12.51 -12.99
C LYS A 63 -16.48 -11.60 -12.15
N VAL A 64 -15.18 -11.51 -12.49
CA VAL A 64 -14.24 -10.64 -11.78
C VAL A 64 -14.61 -9.17 -11.99
N ARG A 65 -14.95 -8.76 -13.21
CA ARG A 65 -15.36 -7.38 -13.52
C ARG A 65 -16.61 -6.99 -12.72
N SER A 66 -17.60 -7.87 -12.62
CA SER A 66 -18.80 -7.64 -11.81
C SER A 66 -18.46 -7.48 -10.33
N ALA A 67 -17.60 -8.34 -9.77
CA ALA A 67 -17.18 -8.25 -8.38
C ALA A 67 -16.39 -6.94 -8.09
N VAL A 68 -15.47 -6.57 -8.98
CA VAL A 68 -14.70 -5.31 -8.87
C VAL A 68 -15.63 -4.09 -8.98
N SER A 69 -16.63 -4.13 -9.87
CA SER A 69 -17.60 -3.04 -10.01
C SER A 69 -18.44 -2.85 -8.75
N ALA A 70 -18.82 -3.94 -8.06
CA ALA A 70 -19.54 -3.87 -6.78
C ALA A 70 -18.67 -3.20 -5.70
N VAL A 71 -17.43 -3.64 -5.54
CA VAL A 71 -16.48 -3.04 -4.58
C VAL A 71 -16.24 -1.56 -4.89
N ALA A 72 -16.07 -1.21 -6.18
CA ALA A 72 -15.89 0.17 -6.59
C ALA A 72 -17.10 1.06 -6.22
N LYS A 73 -18.32 0.54 -6.35
CA LYS A 73 -19.53 1.26 -5.95
C LYS A 73 -19.54 1.56 -4.45
N ASP A 74 -19.27 0.54 -3.62
CA ASP A 74 -19.21 0.70 -2.16
C ASP A 74 -18.15 1.73 -1.74
N LEU A 75 -16.99 1.72 -2.41
CA LEU A 75 -15.93 2.70 -2.18
C LEU A 75 -16.37 4.13 -2.57
N VAL A 76 -17.03 4.31 -3.72
CA VAL A 76 -17.54 5.63 -4.15
C VAL A 76 -18.54 6.18 -3.12
N GLU A 77 -19.45 5.34 -2.62
CA GLU A 77 -20.42 5.74 -1.60
C GLU A 77 -19.69 6.15 -0.29
N LEU A 78 -18.68 5.40 0.13
CA LEU A 78 -17.86 5.73 1.30
C LEU A 78 -17.13 7.06 1.14
N TYR A 79 -16.54 7.31 -0.04
CA TYR A 79 -15.88 8.57 -0.36
C TYR A 79 -16.85 9.75 -0.36
N ALA A 80 -18.04 9.57 -0.91
CA ALA A 80 -19.06 10.60 -0.93
C ALA A 80 -19.50 11.00 0.50
N VAL A 81 -19.70 10.04 1.38
CA VAL A 81 -19.99 10.28 2.80
C VAL A 81 -18.84 11.05 3.49
N ARG A 82 -17.59 10.67 3.25
CA ARG A 82 -16.44 11.39 3.81
C ARG A 82 -16.36 12.83 3.34
N GLN A 83 -16.59 13.08 2.05
CA GLN A 83 -16.55 14.43 1.49
C GLN A 83 -17.66 15.36 2.03
N GLN A 84 -18.79 14.79 2.43
CA GLN A 84 -19.91 15.53 3.03
C GLN A 84 -19.75 15.73 4.54
N SER A 85 -18.86 14.98 5.18
CA SER A 85 -18.62 15.07 6.62
C SER A 85 -17.54 16.12 6.92
N GLU A 86 -17.76 16.90 7.95
CA GLU A 86 -16.75 17.82 8.48
C GLU A 86 -15.75 17.05 9.34
N GLY A 87 -14.46 17.25 9.04
CA GLY A 87 -13.35 16.75 9.84
C GLY A 87 -13.00 17.73 10.96
N TYR A 88 -12.20 17.23 11.90
CA TYR A 88 -11.58 18.09 12.91
C TYR A 88 -10.39 18.83 12.28
N ALA A 89 -10.41 20.16 12.30
CA ALA A 89 -9.29 20.98 11.87
C ALA A 89 -8.33 21.20 13.03
N PHE A 90 -7.11 20.69 12.90
CA PHE A 90 -6.07 20.90 13.89
C PHE A 90 -5.49 22.32 13.79
N GLY A 91 -5.01 22.85 14.90
CA GLY A 91 -4.34 24.15 14.93
C GLY A 91 -2.99 24.14 14.23
N LYS A 92 -2.38 25.32 14.13
CA LYS A 92 -0.99 25.46 13.62
C LYS A 92 0.01 24.80 14.57
N ASP A 93 1.19 24.51 14.06
CA ASP A 93 2.25 23.88 14.83
C ASP A 93 2.60 24.66 16.08
N THR A 94 2.54 23.98 17.21
CA THR A 94 2.94 24.50 18.51
C THR A 94 4.47 24.56 18.62
N VAL A 95 4.97 25.16 19.69
CA VAL A 95 6.41 25.11 20.02
C VAL A 95 6.87 23.68 20.22
N TRP A 96 6.07 22.86 20.90
CA TRP A 96 6.39 21.43 21.10
C TRP A 96 6.46 20.62 19.80
N GLN A 97 5.61 20.94 18.80
CA GLN A 97 5.70 20.28 17.50
C GLN A 97 7.04 20.57 16.82
N ARG A 98 7.49 21.83 16.88
CA ARG A 98 8.78 22.22 16.30
C ARG A 98 9.95 21.58 17.01
N GLU A 99 9.98 21.62 18.34
CA GLU A 99 11.00 20.95 19.16
C GLU A 99 11.05 19.45 18.86
N PHE A 100 9.89 18.80 18.76
CA PHE A 100 9.78 17.38 18.41
C PHE A 100 10.37 17.08 17.03
N GLU A 101 10.14 17.93 16.05
CA GLU A 101 10.65 17.79 14.70
C GLU A 101 12.17 18.06 14.63
N GLU A 102 12.67 19.06 15.32
CA GLU A 102 14.10 19.38 15.43
C GLU A 102 14.91 18.28 16.14
N MET A 103 14.27 17.47 16.99
CA MET A 103 14.89 16.31 17.63
C MET A 103 15.05 15.11 16.66
N PHE A 104 14.64 15.22 15.41
CA PHE A 104 14.86 14.16 14.41
C PHE A 104 16.35 14.07 14.07
N PRO A 105 16.98 12.88 14.20
CA PRO A 105 18.45 12.76 14.12
C PRO A 105 19.01 12.76 12.70
N PHE A 106 18.18 12.90 11.69
CA PHE A 106 18.55 12.85 10.28
C PHE A 106 18.10 14.12 9.56
N GLU A 107 18.76 14.45 8.46
CA GLU A 107 18.26 15.49 7.54
C GLU A 107 17.12 14.90 6.70
N GLU A 108 16.02 15.63 6.61
CA GLU A 108 14.92 15.28 5.75
C GLU A 108 15.23 15.54 4.28
N THR A 109 14.77 14.67 3.41
CA THR A 109 14.79 14.92 1.97
C THR A 109 13.70 15.92 1.59
N GLU A 110 13.83 16.56 0.42
CA GLU A 110 12.81 17.49 -0.11
C GLU A 110 11.43 16.83 -0.22
N ASP A 111 11.39 15.57 -0.65
CA ASP A 111 10.14 14.80 -0.74
C ASP A 111 9.50 14.52 0.62
N GLN A 112 10.32 14.24 1.64
CA GLN A 112 9.84 14.07 3.02
C GLN A 112 9.26 15.38 3.55
N LEU A 113 9.95 16.50 3.36
CA LEU A 113 9.47 17.82 3.77
C LEU A 113 8.15 18.18 3.08
N SER A 114 8.05 17.92 1.78
CA SER A 114 6.81 18.11 1.01
C SER A 114 5.67 17.25 1.56
N ALA A 115 5.92 15.96 1.81
CA ALA A 115 4.91 15.05 2.34
C ALA A 115 4.46 15.42 3.78
N ILE A 116 5.38 15.92 4.61
CA ILE A 116 5.08 16.44 5.95
C ILE A 116 4.20 17.69 5.85
N ALA A 117 4.58 18.64 4.99
CA ALA A 117 3.83 19.88 4.81
C ALA A 117 2.41 19.61 4.30
N ASP A 118 2.26 18.73 3.32
CA ASP A 118 0.99 18.31 2.77
C ASP A 118 0.10 17.62 3.82
N THR A 119 0.69 16.72 4.61
CA THR A 119 -0.02 16.02 5.69
C THR A 119 -0.54 17.00 6.74
N LYS A 120 0.30 17.96 7.15
CA LYS A 120 -0.11 19.03 8.09
C LYS A 120 -1.21 19.92 7.51
N ALA A 121 -1.09 20.30 6.23
CA ALA A 121 -2.11 21.10 5.56
C ALA A 121 -3.47 20.37 5.50
N ASP A 122 -3.48 19.08 5.24
CA ASP A 122 -4.71 18.27 5.29
C ASP A 122 -5.29 18.22 6.72
N MET A 123 -4.45 17.99 7.74
CA MET A 123 -4.88 17.97 9.15
C MET A 123 -5.46 19.32 9.60
N GLU A 124 -4.94 20.43 9.11
CA GLU A 124 -5.40 21.80 9.43
C GLU A 124 -6.63 22.21 8.63
N SER A 125 -7.10 21.39 7.73
CA SER A 125 -8.32 21.61 6.95
C SER A 125 -9.55 21.02 7.66
N HIS A 126 -10.74 21.52 7.31
CA HIS A 126 -12.01 20.93 7.75
C HIS A 126 -12.39 19.65 7.01
N ARG A 127 -11.58 19.21 6.06
CA ARG A 127 -11.81 17.95 5.34
C ARG A 127 -11.25 16.78 6.13
N ILE A 128 -11.97 15.66 6.11
CA ILE A 128 -11.43 14.41 6.65
C ILE A 128 -10.23 14.00 5.80
N MET A 129 -9.04 13.93 6.40
CA MET A 129 -7.83 13.54 5.72
C MET A 129 -7.89 12.05 5.35
N ASP A 130 -7.59 11.75 4.08
CA ASP A 130 -7.37 10.41 3.56
C ASP A 130 -6.21 10.49 2.57
N ARG A 131 -4.99 10.43 3.10
CA ARG A 131 -3.75 10.64 2.35
C ARG A 131 -2.93 9.36 2.23
N LEU A 132 -2.57 9.00 1.02
CA LEU A 132 -1.64 7.92 0.72
C LEU A 132 -0.21 8.49 0.61
N ILE A 133 0.70 7.98 1.43
CA ILE A 133 2.13 8.29 1.36
C ILE A 133 2.84 7.12 0.66
N CYS A 134 3.32 7.37 -0.54
CA CYS A 134 4.08 6.40 -1.35
C CYS A 134 5.59 6.66 -1.21
N GLY A 135 6.35 5.59 -1.14
CA GLY A 135 7.82 5.65 -1.08
C GLY A 135 8.40 4.26 -0.89
N ASP A 136 9.64 4.06 -1.28
CA ASP A 136 10.34 2.78 -1.12
C ASP A 136 10.64 2.43 0.34
N VAL A 137 11.08 1.20 0.58
CA VAL A 137 11.47 0.73 1.92
C VAL A 137 12.70 1.53 2.39
N GLY A 138 12.64 2.02 3.63
CA GLY A 138 13.73 2.80 4.22
C GLY A 138 13.66 4.31 3.99
N TYR A 139 12.72 4.82 3.19
CA TYR A 139 12.59 6.26 2.90
C TYR A 139 11.85 7.08 3.98
N GLY A 140 11.81 6.60 5.21
CA GLY A 140 11.35 7.38 6.36
C GLY A 140 9.84 7.68 6.42
N LYS A 141 8.98 6.93 5.67
CA LYS A 141 7.51 7.11 5.72
C LYS A 141 6.93 7.10 7.14
N THR A 142 7.53 6.33 8.03
CA THR A 142 7.13 6.23 9.44
C THR A 142 7.28 7.55 10.17
N GLU A 143 8.31 8.34 9.89
CA GLU A 143 8.53 9.63 10.54
C GLU A 143 7.40 10.63 10.19
N ILE A 144 6.92 10.62 8.96
CA ILE A 144 5.78 11.46 8.54
C ILE A 144 4.54 11.12 9.38
N ALA A 145 4.26 9.83 9.56
CA ALA A 145 3.14 9.36 10.37
C ALA A 145 3.33 9.69 11.87
N ILE A 146 4.57 9.60 12.39
CA ILE A 146 4.89 9.96 13.79
C ILE A 146 4.65 11.45 14.03
N ARG A 147 5.05 12.34 13.13
CA ARG A 147 4.81 13.79 13.24
C ARG A 147 3.32 14.13 13.22
N ALA A 148 2.57 13.48 12.33
CA ALA A 148 1.11 13.62 12.30
C ALA A 148 0.44 13.11 13.59
N ALA A 149 0.88 11.97 14.10
CA ALA A 149 0.40 11.42 15.36
C ALA A 149 0.68 12.35 16.54
N PHE A 150 1.90 12.90 16.61
CA PHE A 150 2.27 13.83 17.68
C PHE A 150 1.41 15.10 17.63
N LYS A 151 1.19 15.67 16.45
CA LYS A 151 0.29 16.82 16.25
C LYS A 151 -1.12 16.54 16.77
N ALA A 152 -1.67 15.35 16.46
CA ALA A 152 -3.01 14.98 16.91
C ALA A 152 -3.09 14.80 18.43
N VAL A 153 -2.09 14.18 19.05
CA VAL A 153 -2.07 13.94 20.50
C VAL A 153 -1.94 15.24 21.29
N GLN A 154 -1.20 16.25 20.81
CA GLN A 154 -1.09 17.55 21.46
C GLN A 154 -2.45 18.26 21.63
N GLU A 155 -3.39 18.01 20.73
CA GLU A 155 -4.76 18.53 20.82
C GLU A 155 -5.73 17.57 21.52
N GLY A 156 -5.20 16.62 22.28
CA GLY A 156 -5.99 15.69 23.10
C GLY A 156 -6.72 14.62 22.28
N LYS A 157 -6.32 14.39 21.02
CA LYS A 157 -6.92 13.35 20.19
C LYS A 157 -6.19 12.02 20.39
N GLN A 158 -6.95 10.93 20.27
CA GLN A 158 -6.38 9.59 20.27
C GLN A 158 -5.93 9.21 18.86
N VAL A 159 -4.80 8.51 18.78
CA VAL A 159 -4.23 8.00 17.52
C VAL A 159 -4.15 6.49 17.58
N VAL A 160 -4.61 5.84 16.52
CA VAL A 160 -4.44 4.40 16.33
C VAL A 160 -3.50 4.18 15.15
N TYR A 161 -2.38 3.51 15.39
CA TYR A 161 -1.40 3.16 14.37
C TYR A 161 -1.51 1.66 14.05
N LEU A 162 -2.12 1.34 12.91
CA LEU A 162 -2.41 -0.03 12.50
C LEU A 162 -1.27 -0.60 11.65
N VAL A 163 -0.84 -1.83 11.94
CA VAL A 163 0.21 -2.54 11.21
C VAL A 163 -0.17 -4.01 10.99
N PRO A 164 0.33 -4.64 9.91
CA PRO A 164 -0.13 -5.97 9.51
C PRO A 164 0.40 -7.13 10.37
N THR A 165 1.50 -6.93 11.13
CA THR A 165 2.14 -8.00 11.90
C THR A 165 2.52 -7.55 13.30
N THR A 166 2.59 -8.52 14.24
CA THR A 166 3.00 -8.27 15.63
C THR A 166 4.46 -7.81 15.74
N ILE A 167 5.32 -8.25 14.82
CA ILE A 167 6.74 -7.84 14.78
C ILE A 167 6.82 -6.35 14.43
N LEU A 168 6.11 -5.92 13.39
CA LEU A 168 6.03 -4.50 13.02
C LEU A 168 5.37 -3.66 14.11
N ALA A 169 4.34 -4.17 14.78
CA ALA A 169 3.72 -3.48 15.90
C ALA A 169 4.74 -3.20 17.02
N GLN A 170 5.56 -4.18 17.38
CA GLN A 170 6.61 -4.01 18.39
C GLN A 170 7.69 -3.03 17.93
N GLN A 171 8.13 -3.11 16.66
CA GLN A 171 9.13 -2.19 16.11
C GLN A 171 8.63 -0.75 16.14
N HIS A 172 7.42 -0.50 15.63
CA HIS A 172 6.84 0.83 15.64
C HIS A 172 6.58 1.35 17.06
N TYR A 173 6.08 0.50 17.97
CA TYR A 173 5.94 0.85 19.36
C TYR A 173 7.25 1.39 19.96
N ASN A 174 8.36 0.66 19.78
CA ASN A 174 9.67 1.08 20.27
C ASN A 174 10.10 2.41 19.65
N THR A 175 9.85 2.60 18.34
CA THR A 175 10.17 3.86 17.64
C THR A 175 9.36 5.03 18.20
N PHE A 176 8.05 4.85 18.38
CA PHE A 176 7.20 5.88 18.95
C PHE A 176 7.61 6.24 20.38
N VAL A 177 7.87 5.24 21.24
CA VAL A 177 8.33 5.47 22.61
C VAL A 177 9.65 6.24 22.63
N GLN A 178 10.61 5.85 21.78
CA GLN A 178 11.89 6.54 21.71
C GLN A 178 11.76 7.98 21.23
N ARG A 179 10.93 8.22 20.20
CA ARG A 179 10.74 9.56 19.61
C ARG A 179 9.99 10.50 20.55
N MET A 180 9.05 9.98 21.33
CA MET A 180 8.17 10.79 22.20
C MET A 180 8.56 10.75 23.68
N LYS A 181 9.73 10.18 24.03
CA LYS A 181 10.16 9.95 25.42
C LYS A 181 10.22 11.22 26.30
N ASP A 182 10.52 12.36 25.69
CA ASP A 182 10.69 13.64 26.38
C ASP A 182 9.38 14.46 26.42
N PHE A 183 8.27 13.90 25.95
CA PHE A 183 6.96 14.52 25.91
C PHE A 183 5.93 13.73 26.72
N PRO A 184 4.92 14.36 27.31
CA PRO A 184 3.92 13.72 28.15
C PRO A 184 2.86 12.97 27.31
N VAL A 185 3.30 11.98 26.54
CA VAL A 185 2.46 11.16 25.65
C VAL A 185 2.41 9.72 26.17
N ASN A 186 1.21 9.18 26.30
CA ASN A 186 0.99 7.79 26.66
C ASN A 186 0.90 6.93 25.40
N ILE A 187 1.76 5.93 25.29
CA ILE A 187 1.82 5.01 24.16
C ILE A 187 1.57 3.59 24.63
N ALA A 188 0.62 2.90 24.03
CA ALA A 188 0.29 1.53 24.34
C ALA A 188 0.42 0.63 23.10
N LEU A 189 0.95 -0.57 23.31
CA LEU A 189 0.99 -1.62 22.29
C LEU A 189 -0.20 -2.54 22.48
N MET A 190 -0.99 -2.70 21.42
CA MET A 190 -2.09 -3.67 21.38
C MET A 190 -1.79 -4.73 20.33
N SER A 191 -1.61 -5.95 20.75
CA SER A 191 -1.32 -7.08 19.86
C SER A 191 -1.94 -8.37 20.40
N ARG A 192 -1.88 -9.46 19.62
CA ARG A 192 -2.37 -10.77 20.05
C ARG A 192 -1.71 -11.28 21.35
N PHE A 193 -0.53 -10.80 21.69
CA PHE A 193 0.27 -11.27 22.84
C PHE A 193 0.32 -10.27 24.00
N ARG A 194 -0.40 -9.16 23.88
CA ARG A 194 -0.53 -8.11 24.91
C ARG A 194 -1.90 -7.47 24.86
#